data_8d6c2301b71ef1df12967015b315135f
#
_entry.id   8d6c2301b71ef1df12967015b315135f
#
_cell.length_a   1.000
_cell.length_b   1.000
_cell.length_c   1.000
_cell.angle_alpha   90.00
_cell.angle_beta   90.00
_cell.angle_gamma   90.00
#
_symmetry.space_group_name_H-M   'P 1'
#
loop_
_entity.id
_entity.type
_entity.pdbx_description
1 polymer ?
#
loop_
_entity_poly.entity_id
_entity_poly.type
_entity_poly.pdbx_seq_one_letter_code
_entity_poly.pdbx_strand_id
1 'polypeptide(L)'
;AYSPQIAWQVTDGYRTLLPTMQSDIVLSNKKAGKTLIIDAKFYTHNMQMKAPYMTQTLHSGNLYQIFTYVKNWDATPGETVAGMLLYAKTDDAVQPDGDYQMSGNQISVKTLDMNCEFAVIAGQLDTIAERVR
;
A
#
# COMPACT_ATOMS: atom_id res chain seq x y z
N ALA A 1 0.50 13.39 -6.92
CA ALA A 1 -0.21 12.11 -6.75
C ALA A 1 -0.93 11.74 -8.05
N TYR A 2 -0.92 10.49 -8.41
CA TYR A 2 -1.57 9.97 -9.62
C TYR A 2 -1.84 8.46 -9.46
N SER A 3 -2.62 7.90 -10.38
CA SER A 3 -3.02 6.48 -10.36
C SER A 3 -2.51 5.80 -11.64
N PRO A 4 -1.24 5.44 -11.70
CA PRO A 4 -0.66 4.85 -12.89
C PRO A 4 -0.91 3.36 -12.99
N GLN A 5 -0.89 2.84 -14.21
CA GLN A 5 -0.69 1.42 -14.43
C GLN A 5 0.78 1.06 -14.19
N ILE A 6 1.00 -0.11 -13.60
CA ILE A 6 2.33 -0.64 -13.32
C ILE A 6 2.59 -1.80 -14.30
N ALA A 7 3.66 -1.69 -15.07
CA ALA A 7 4.03 -2.74 -16.01
C ALA A 7 4.71 -3.90 -15.28
N TRP A 8 4.35 -5.12 -15.67
CA TRP A 8 5.05 -6.30 -15.20
C TRP A 8 6.50 -6.26 -15.69
N GLN A 9 7.44 -6.45 -14.77
CA GLN A 9 8.86 -6.57 -15.10
C GLN A 9 9.12 -8.00 -15.58
N VAL A 10 8.91 -8.24 -16.87
CA VAL A 10 9.00 -9.56 -17.50
C VAL A 10 10.14 -9.56 -18.51
N THR A 11 11.09 -10.46 -18.34
CA THR A 11 12.21 -10.64 -19.27
C THR A 11 11.90 -11.66 -20.36
N ASP A 12 10.97 -12.58 -20.09
CA ASP A 12 10.55 -13.63 -21.02
C ASP A 12 9.09 -14.02 -20.71
N GLY A 13 8.37 -14.48 -21.74
CA GLY A 13 6.99 -14.92 -21.61
C GLY A 13 5.96 -13.99 -22.26
N TYR A 14 4.72 -14.45 -22.28
CA TYR A 14 3.61 -13.74 -22.93
C TYR A 14 2.98 -12.70 -22.00
N ARG A 15 3.18 -11.42 -22.29
CA ARG A 15 2.58 -10.32 -21.52
C ARG A 15 1.07 -10.25 -21.66
N THR A 16 0.51 -10.73 -22.75
CA THR A 16 -0.93 -10.64 -23.04
C THR A 16 -1.82 -11.39 -22.04
N LEU A 17 -1.26 -12.38 -21.35
CA LEU A 17 -1.98 -13.14 -20.32
C LEU A 17 -1.87 -12.53 -18.93
N LEU A 18 -1.02 -11.53 -18.74
CA LEU A 18 -0.84 -10.90 -17.43
C LEU A 18 -1.96 -9.88 -17.19
N PRO A 19 -2.55 -9.89 -15.97
CA PRO A 19 -3.58 -8.91 -15.65
C PRO A 19 -3.00 -7.51 -15.55
N THR A 20 -3.83 -6.50 -15.80
CA THR A 20 -3.45 -5.11 -15.60
C THR A 20 -3.23 -4.84 -14.11
N MET A 21 -2.09 -4.24 -13.78
CA MET A 21 -1.84 -3.70 -12.45
C MET A 21 -2.03 -2.20 -12.46
N GLN A 22 -2.82 -1.69 -11.53
CA GLN A 22 -3.02 -0.26 -11.36
C GLN A 22 -3.14 0.05 -9.87
N SER A 23 -2.28 0.94 -9.39
CA SER A 23 -2.35 1.44 -8.02
C SER A 23 -3.41 2.53 -7.90
N ASP A 24 -4.02 2.65 -6.73
CA ASP A 24 -4.98 3.73 -6.48
C ASP A 24 -4.27 5.08 -6.45
N ILE A 25 -3.15 5.18 -5.74
CA ILE A 25 -2.40 6.42 -5.60
C ILE A 25 -0.90 6.11 -5.61
N VAL A 26 -0.14 6.93 -6.33
CA VAL A 26 1.32 6.96 -6.22
C VAL A 26 1.78 8.36 -5.87
N LEU A 27 2.59 8.47 -4.84
CA LEU A 27 3.26 9.70 -4.45
C LEU A 27 4.73 9.57 -4.79
N SER A 28 5.26 10.53 -5.52
CA SER A 28 6.68 10.55 -5.91
C SER A 28 7.32 11.90 -5.59
N ASN A 29 8.51 11.83 -5.05
CA ASN A 29 9.39 12.99 -4.89
C ASN A 29 10.71 12.70 -5.61
N LYS A 30 10.83 13.21 -6.82
CA LYS A 30 12.00 12.96 -7.68
C LYS A 30 13.28 13.54 -7.08
N LYS A 31 13.21 14.68 -6.39
CA LYS A 31 14.37 15.28 -5.73
C LYS A 31 14.91 14.39 -4.61
N ALA A 32 14.03 13.82 -3.80
CA ALA A 32 14.39 12.92 -2.71
C ALA A 32 14.65 11.49 -3.17
N GLY A 33 14.28 11.14 -4.41
CA GLY A 33 14.36 9.78 -4.93
C GLY A 33 13.44 8.82 -4.18
N LYS A 34 12.25 9.26 -3.83
CA LYS A 34 11.29 8.46 -3.04
C LYS A 34 9.97 8.32 -3.77
N THR A 35 9.45 7.10 -3.77
CA THR A 35 8.12 6.76 -4.32
C THR A 35 7.37 5.92 -3.31
N LEU A 36 6.11 6.26 -3.07
CA LEU A 36 5.19 5.51 -2.22
C LEU A 36 3.97 5.09 -3.04
N ILE A 37 3.74 3.79 -3.15
CA ILE A 37 2.60 3.20 -3.83
C ILE A 37 1.55 2.88 -2.77
N ILE A 38 0.34 3.43 -2.91
CA ILE A 38 -0.74 3.27 -1.94
C ILE A 38 -1.90 2.53 -2.60
N ASP A 39 -2.42 1.54 -1.91
CA ASP A 39 -3.63 0.85 -2.27
C ASP A 39 -4.65 0.98 -1.14
N ALA A 40 -5.79 1.58 -1.43
CA ALA A 40 -6.84 1.84 -0.45
C ALA A 40 -7.80 0.66 -0.37
N LYS A 41 -8.18 0.29 0.84
CA LYS A 41 -9.08 -0.83 1.12
C LYS A 41 -10.24 -0.41 2.00
N PHE A 42 -11.44 -0.79 1.59
CA PHE A 42 -12.68 -0.51 2.30
C PHE A 42 -13.40 -1.82 2.59
N TYR A 43 -13.36 -2.27 3.84
CA TYR A 43 -14.02 -3.51 4.29
C TYR A 43 -14.84 -3.23 5.56
N THR A 44 -15.81 -4.09 5.84
CA THR A 44 -16.50 -4.10 7.14
C THR A 44 -15.53 -4.57 8.23
N HIS A 45 -14.68 -5.55 7.91
CA HIS A 45 -13.63 -6.06 8.78
C HIS A 45 -12.33 -6.13 7.97
N ASN A 46 -11.30 -5.40 8.40
CA ASN A 46 -10.03 -5.29 7.66
C ASN A 46 -9.11 -6.50 7.85
N MET A 47 -9.30 -7.23 8.95
CA MET A 47 -8.48 -8.40 9.27
C MET A 47 -9.36 -9.63 9.35
N GLN A 48 -8.78 -10.79 9.04
CA GLN A 48 -9.44 -12.08 9.13
C GLN A 48 -9.00 -12.81 10.40
N MET A 49 -9.94 -13.60 10.96
CA MET A 49 -9.63 -14.50 12.08
C MET A 49 -9.03 -15.79 11.55
N LYS A 50 -7.92 -16.24 12.14
CA LYS A 50 -7.29 -17.51 11.82
C LYS A 50 -7.52 -18.54 12.94
N ALA A 51 -8.21 -19.64 12.62
CA ALA A 51 -8.27 -20.82 13.48
C ALA A 51 -6.91 -21.57 13.44
N PRO A 52 -6.49 -22.28 14.50
CA PRO A 52 -7.21 -22.48 15.77
C PRO A 52 -6.95 -21.38 16.83
N TYR A 53 -6.06 -20.44 16.54
CA TYR A 53 -5.56 -19.50 17.56
C TYR A 53 -6.44 -18.26 17.71
N MET A 54 -7.46 -18.09 16.90
CA MET A 54 -8.36 -16.91 16.92
C MET A 54 -7.59 -15.59 16.81
N THR A 55 -6.42 -15.60 16.14
CA THR A 55 -5.61 -14.39 15.91
C THR A 55 -6.10 -13.66 14.67
N GLN A 56 -6.13 -12.35 14.74
CA GLN A 56 -6.45 -11.50 13.59
C GLN A 56 -5.21 -11.30 12.72
N THR A 57 -5.37 -11.50 11.42
CA THR A 57 -4.31 -11.30 10.43
C THR A 57 -4.82 -10.46 9.27
N LEU A 58 -3.89 -9.82 8.56
CA LEU A 58 -4.21 -9.14 7.30
C LEU A 58 -4.60 -10.17 6.23
N HIS A 59 -5.43 -9.73 5.29
CA HIS A 59 -5.74 -10.55 4.12
C HIS A 59 -4.48 -10.72 3.26
N SER A 60 -4.06 -11.96 3.04
CA SER A 60 -2.83 -12.27 2.32
C SER A 60 -2.83 -11.71 0.88
N GLY A 61 -3.99 -11.75 0.22
CA GLY A 61 -4.13 -11.20 -1.13
C GLY A 61 -3.81 -9.71 -1.21
N ASN A 62 -4.14 -8.93 -0.17
CA ASN A 62 -3.81 -7.51 -0.11
C ASN A 62 -2.29 -7.30 0.01
N LEU A 63 -1.63 -8.10 0.84
CA LEU A 63 -0.17 -8.03 0.99
C LEU A 63 0.54 -8.44 -0.30
N TYR A 64 0.09 -9.50 -0.95
CA TYR A 64 0.66 -9.93 -2.23
C TYR A 64 0.49 -8.86 -3.31
N GLN A 65 -0.66 -8.21 -3.34
CA GLN A 65 -0.95 -7.14 -4.31
C GLN A 65 0.03 -5.96 -4.14
N ILE A 66 0.14 -5.40 -2.95
CA ILE A 66 1.02 -4.23 -2.73
C ILE A 66 2.49 -4.59 -2.93
N PHE A 67 2.90 -5.77 -2.48
CA PHE A 67 4.26 -6.26 -2.66
C PHE A 67 4.59 -6.42 -4.15
N THR A 68 3.66 -6.98 -4.93
CA THR A 68 3.81 -7.13 -6.38
C THR A 68 3.94 -5.77 -7.07
N TYR A 69 3.14 -4.79 -6.68
CA TYR A 69 3.23 -3.43 -7.23
C TYR A 69 4.60 -2.80 -6.97
N VAL A 70 5.08 -2.89 -5.74
CA VAL A 70 6.39 -2.35 -5.34
C VAL A 70 7.52 -3.02 -6.11
N LYS A 71 7.48 -4.34 -6.25
CA LYS A 71 8.53 -5.10 -6.93
C LYS A 71 8.54 -4.89 -8.45
N ASN A 72 7.42 -4.52 -9.04
CA ASN A 72 7.34 -4.24 -10.48
C ASN A 72 7.44 -2.76 -10.82
N TRP A 73 7.54 -1.86 -9.83
CA TRP A 73 7.77 -0.46 -10.11
C TRP A 73 9.12 -0.25 -10.79
N ASP A 74 9.10 0.49 -11.91
CA ASP A 74 10.32 0.79 -12.68
C ASP A 74 11.08 1.95 -12.02
N ALA A 75 11.91 1.60 -11.06
CA ALA A 75 12.70 2.56 -10.29
C ALA A 75 14.07 2.78 -10.91
N THR A 76 14.55 4.02 -10.88
CA THR A 76 15.93 4.32 -11.23
C THR A 76 16.88 3.90 -10.10
N PRO A 77 18.17 3.60 -10.41
CA PRO A 77 19.15 3.28 -9.37
C PRO A 77 19.23 4.38 -8.30
N GLY A 78 19.20 3.99 -7.03
CA GLY A 78 19.22 4.91 -5.89
C GLY A 78 17.85 5.40 -5.44
N GLU A 79 16.79 5.13 -6.21
CA GLU A 79 15.42 5.45 -5.82
C GLU A 79 14.89 4.45 -4.79
N THR A 80 14.18 4.96 -3.77
CA THR A 80 13.53 4.14 -2.77
C THR A 80 12.05 4.00 -3.12
N VAL A 81 11.56 2.77 -3.19
CA VAL A 81 10.16 2.45 -3.46
C VAL A 81 9.56 1.75 -2.24
N ALA A 82 8.48 2.31 -1.72
CA ALA A 82 7.73 1.74 -0.61
C ALA A 82 6.28 1.49 -1.01
N GLY A 83 5.62 0.59 -0.31
CA GLY A 83 4.20 0.30 -0.49
C GLY A 83 3.41 0.55 0.79
N MET A 84 2.14 0.87 0.65
CA MET A 84 1.23 1.06 1.77
C MET A 84 -0.15 0.50 1.43
N LEU A 85 -0.66 -0.34 2.30
CA LEU A 85 -2.08 -0.67 2.36
C LEU A 85 -2.73 0.34 3.30
N LEU A 86 -3.68 1.12 2.79
CA LEU A 86 -4.39 2.12 3.56
C LEU A 86 -5.84 1.69 3.73
N TYR A 87 -6.18 1.26 4.94
CA TYR A 87 -7.50 0.77 5.29
C TYR A 87 -8.36 1.90 5.85
N ALA A 88 -9.62 1.97 5.42
CA ALA A 88 -10.60 2.78 6.13
C ALA A 88 -10.88 2.18 7.50
N LYS A 89 -10.88 3.01 8.53
CA LYS A 89 -11.15 2.56 9.91
C LYS A 89 -12.52 1.90 10.00
N THR A 90 -12.58 0.77 10.69
CA THR A 90 -13.80 0.01 10.97
C THR A 90 -14.21 0.17 12.44
N ASP A 91 -15.30 -0.50 12.83
CA ASP A 91 -15.74 -0.56 14.23
C ASP A 91 -14.97 -1.60 15.06
N ASP A 92 -14.05 -2.33 14.45
CA ASP A 92 -13.25 -3.34 15.16
C ASP A 92 -12.36 -2.67 16.21
N ALA A 93 -12.14 -3.39 17.32
CA ALA A 93 -11.29 -2.89 18.41
C ALA A 93 -9.82 -2.78 17.98
N VAL A 94 -9.37 -3.67 17.07
CA VAL A 94 -8.01 -3.69 16.54
C VAL A 94 -8.05 -3.22 15.10
N GLN A 95 -7.26 -2.19 14.81
CA GLN A 95 -7.13 -1.65 13.46
C GLN A 95 -5.75 -2.00 12.89
N PRO A 96 -5.65 -2.24 11.57
CA PRO A 96 -4.35 -2.52 10.95
C PRO A 96 -3.38 -1.35 11.13
N ASP A 97 -2.21 -1.64 11.69
CA ASP A 97 -1.14 -0.66 11.85
C ASP A 97 0.20 -1.38 11.95
N GLY A 98 1.15 -1.01 11.11
CA GLY A 98 2.49 -1.56 11.15
C GLY A 98 3.35 -1.13 9.97
N ASP A 99 4.65 -1.17 10.20
CA ASP A 99 5.67 -0.93 9.19
C ASP A 99 6.59 -2.15 9.14
N TYR A 100 6.82 -2.68 7.95
CA TYR A 100 7.62 -3.89 7.75
C TYR A 100 8.68 -3.65 6.68
N GLN A 101 9.84 -4.30 6.86
CA GLN A 101 10.84 -4.41 5.79
C GLN A 101 10.69 -5.79 5.15
N MET A 102 10.31 -5.82 3.89
CA MET A 102 10.08 -7.05 3.15
C MET A 102 10.93 -7.07 1.89
N SER A 103 11.92 -7.96 1.84
CA SER A 103 12.81 -8.14 0.67
C SER A 103 13.39 -6.81 0.15
N GLY A 104 13.84 -5.97 1.07
CA GLY A 104 14.50 -4.69 0.74
C GLY A 104 13.58 -3.50 0.54
N ASN A 105 12.26 -3.66 0.68
CA ASN A 105 11.29 -2.57 0.56
C ASN A 105 10.49 -2.40 1.85
N GLN A 106 10.15 -1.17 2.19
CA GLN A 106 9.22 -0.90 3.26
C GLN A 106 7.79 -1.14 2.77
N ILE A 107 7.06 -1.97 3.48
CA ILE A 107 5.64 -2.22 3.27
C ILE A 107 4.91 -1.84 4.55
N SER A 108 4.03 -0.87 4.46
CA SER A 108 3.29 -0.34 5.60
C SER A 108 1.82 -0.67 5.50
N VAL A 109 1.21 -0.82 6.66
CA VAL A 109 -0.24 -1.02 6.79
C VAL A 109 -0.73 0.06 7.73
N LYS A 110 -1.64 0.90 7.26
CA LYS A 110 -2.14 2.04 8.03
C LYS A 110 -3.65 2.12 7.96
N THR A 111 -4.24 2.77 8.93
CA THR A 111 -5.68 3.00 9.02
C THR A 111 -5.97 4.49 8.91
N LEU A 112 -6.93 4.84 8.06
CA LEU A 112 -7.43 6.21 7.87
C LEU A 112 -8.79 6.33 8.55
N ASP A 113 -8.91 7.20 9.54
CA ASP A 113 -10.20 7.53 10.14
C ASP A 113 -10.92 8.55 9.25
N MET A 114 -12.02 8.12 8.64
CA MET A 114 -12.84 8.95 7.76
C MET A 114 -14.10 9.49 8.48
N ASN A 115 -14.35 9.07 9.72
CA ASN A 115 -15.49 9.50 10.52
C ASN A 115 -15.10 10.68 11.43
N CYS A 116 -14.61 11.75 10.82
CA CYS A 116 -14.16 12.94 11.51
C CYS A 116 -14.23 14.15 10.57
N GLU A 117 -13.94 15.33 11.09
CA GLU A 117 -13.92 16.55 10.28
C GLU A 117 -12.88 16.48 9.17
N PHE A 118 -13.16 17.13 8.05
CA PHE A 118 -12.26 17.11 6.88
C PHE A 118 -10.83 17.55 7.23
N ALA A 119 -10.66 18.54 8.10
CA ALA A 119 -9.33 18.99 8.51
C ALA A 119 -8.52 17.89 9.18
N VAL A 120 -9.16 17.00 9.94
CA VAL A 120 -8.50 15.84 10.58
C VAL A 120 -8.13 14.79 9.53
N ILE A 121 -9.00 14.53 8.56
CA ILE A 121 -8.71 13.63 7.44
C ILE A 121 -7.51 14.17 6.65
N ALA A 122 -7.51 15.44 6.30
CA ALA A 122 -6.42 16.08 5.59
C ALA A 122 -5.09 15.98 6.35
N GLY A 123 -5.13 16.16 7.67
CA GLY A 123 -3.95 15.99 8.53
C GLY A 123 -3.37 14.57 8.49
N GLN A 124 -4.22 13.56 8.49
CA GLN A 124 -3.79 12.16 8.35
C GLN A 124 -3.12 11.91 7.00
N LEU A 125 -3.70 12.46 5.91
CA LEU A 125 -3.14 12.32 4.58
C LEU A 125 -1.81 13.08 4.44
N ASP A 126 -1.68 14.25 5.05
CA ASP A 126 -0.43 15.01 5.08
C ASP A 126 0.70 14.23 5.79
N THR A 127 0.37 13.53 6.87
CA THR A 127 1.32 12.67 7.57
C THR A 127 1.84 11.56 6.67
N ILE A 128 0.97 10.97 5.86
CA ILE A 128 1.37 9.97 4.86
C ILE A 128 2.29 10.60 3.80
N ALA A 129 1.94 11.78 3.29
CA ALA A 129 2.72 12.47 2.27
C ALA A 129 4.13 12.84 2.74
N GLU A 130 4.34 13.03 4.04
CA GLU A 130 5.66 13.32 4.60
C GLU A 130 6.66 12.17 4.39
N ARG A 131 6.19 10.95 4.19
CA ARG A 131 7.05 9.79 3.95
C ARG A 131 7.88 9.90 2.67
N VAL A 132 7.47 10.73 1.71
CA VAL A 132 8.20 10.94 0.44
C VAL A 132 8.92 12.29 0.38
N ARG A 133 8.87 13.06 1.42
CA ARG A 133 9.61 14.34 1.50
C ARG A 133 11.09 14.16 1.80
#